data_85a50b1498d95d3a3bf7410f3f4b4c20
#
_entry.id   85a50b1498d95d3a3bf7410f3f4b4c20
#
_cell.length_a   1.000
_cell.length_b   1.000
_cell.length_c   1.000
_cell.angle_alpha   90.00
_cell.angle_beta   90.00
_cell.angle_gamma   90.00
#
_symmetry.space_group_name_H-M   'P 1'
#
loop_
_entity.id
_entity.type
_entity.pdbx_description
1 polymer ?
#
loop_
_entity_poly.entity_id
_entity_poly.type
_entity_poly.pdbx_seq_one_letter_code
_entity_poly.pdbx_strand_id
1 'polypeptide(L)'
;MLDTGEKMNIIRYAKVSTPKHQVLKSTREVTAMDDKRLSERKRRILKAIVDAHITNGEPVGSKYLSQSEALTCSSATIRNEMAELEEMGYLTQPHTSAGRVPSELGYSFYVDSLIKQYSETKTEIDEINERLKYKLTEMDEILTEASRLAASFTNYTGIAFKSGAGQVRVDRFDSVFLSPRDFLLVMVFKDDVVKAKPIHLSFSINEDTLRRFTEALNIYLSNTTSDGITMPIIVKIESLMGTAGGMVHPTMKVICETMSELDTAEVKLDGVNKLLQYPEYSDVSKLRDLMGVLEEKEKLLDVISTNTSMYDDINVYIGKEDDSSAMRDTTMIFKNVNVGGKRVAIGVIGPKRMDYSKVIGMITQLANAIDSTFGGRGLLGDGDNEE
;
A
#
# COMPACT_ATOMS: atom_id res chain seq x y z
N MET A 1 57.73 32.49 9.62
CA MET A 1 58.08 31.08 9.57
C MET A 1 56.97 30.29 10.24
N LEU A 2 56.37 29.63 9.45
CA LEU A 2 55.68 28.42 9.14
C LEU A 2 54.16 28.56 9.24
N ASP A 3 53.65 28.68 8.06
CA ASP A 3 52.29 28.48 7.61
C ASP A 3 51.94 26.97 7.64
N THR A 4 50.82 26.61 8.22
CA THR A 4 50.17 25.31 7.95
C THR A 4 48.64 25.49 7.88
N GLY A 5 48.20 25.74 6.65
CA GLY A 5 46.79 25.78 6.33
C GLY A 5 46.21 24.36 6.36
N GLU A 6 45.25 24.10 7.23
CA GLU A 6 44.37 22.95 7.14
C GLU A 6 43.26 23.22 6.12
N LYS A 7 43.34 22.49 5.00
CA LYS A 7 42.30 22.43 3.98
C LYS A 7 41.15 21.58 4.51
N MET A 8 40.07 22.21 4.87
CA MET A 8 38.80 21.57 5.18
C MET A 8 38.16 21.10 3.88
N ASN A 9 38.16 19.78 3.66
CA ASN A 9 37.48 19.12 2.55
C ASN A 9 35.96 19.17 2.76
N ILE A 10 35.31 20.08 2.07
CA ILE A 10 33.84 20.10 1.97
C ILE A 10 33.42 19.06 0.91
N ILE A 11 32.98 17.91 1.38
CA ILE A 11 32.32 16.92 0.52
C ILE A 11 30.96 17.48 0.14
N ARG A 12 30.83 17.96 -1.08
CA ARG A 12 29.55 18.30 -1.72
C ARG A 12 28.78 17.00 -1.96
N TYR A 13 27.77 16.72 -1.16
CA TYR A 13 26.71 15.78 -1.56
C TYR A 13 25.91 16.40 -2.72
N ALA A 14 26.17 15.92 -3.91
CA ALA A 14 25.30 16.18 -5.05
C ALA A 14 23.97 15.47 -4.81
N LYS A 15 22.91 16.23 -4.55
CA LYS A 15 21.52 15.76 -4.60
C LYS A 15 21.22 15.37 -6.05
N VAL A 16 21.27 14.08 -6.33
CA VAL A 16 20.65 13.54 -7.54
C VAL A 16 19.16 13.42 -7.26
N SER A 17 18.42 14.45 -7.58
CA SER A 17 16.96 14.41 -7.61
C SER A 17 16.52 13.78 -8.91
N THR A 18 16.35 12.46 -8.92
CA THR A 18 15.62 11.77 -9.99
C THR A 18 14.12 11.99 -9.76
N PRO A 19 13.37 12.51 -10.73
CA PRO A 19 11.95 12.76 -10.55
C PRO A 19 11.20 11.43 -10.43
N LYS A 20 10.56 11.19 -9.28
CA LYS A 20 9.77 9.98 -8.93
C LYS A 20 8.71 9.60 -9.99
N HIS A 21 8.32 10.50 -10.86
CA HIS A 21 7.36 10.28 -11.94
C HIS A 21 7.91 9.55 -13.17
N GLN A 22 9.23 9.48 -13.34
CA GLN A 22 9.82 8.86 -14.53
C GLN A 22 10.00 7.33 -14.39
N VAL A 23 10.16 6.83 -13.16
CA VAL A 23 10.34 5.39 -12.90
C VAL A 23 9.01 4.64 -13.07
N LEU A 24 7.88 5.23 -12.66
CA LEU A 24 6.54 4.61 -12.84
C LEU A 24 6.08 4.56 -14.30
N LYS A 25 6.56 5.48 -15.16
CA LYS A 25 6.32 5.42 -16.61
C LYS A 25 7.13 4.33 -17.28
N SER A 26 8.34 4.05 -16.82
CA SER A 26 9.23 3.09 -17.50
C SER A 26 8.73 1.66 -17.41
N THR A 27 8.16 1.23 -16.29
CA THR A 27 7.67 -0.16 -16.13
C THR A 27 6.40 -0.40 -16.95
N ARG A 28 5.51 0.57 -17.03
CA ARG A 28 4.28 0.47 -17.84
C ARG A 28 4.56 0.56 -19.34
N GLU A 29 5.54 1.37 -19.74
CA GLU A 29 6.00 1.44 -21.14
C GLU A 29 6.76 0.19 -21.55
N VAL A 30 7.53 -0.43 -20.66
CA VAL A 30 8.25 -1.69 -20.92
C VAL A 30 7.26 -2.84 -21.06
N THR A 31 6.27 -3.00 -20.16
CA THR A 31 5.28 -4.09 -20.25
C THR A 31 4.33 -3.91 -21.45
N ALA A 32 3.88 -2.69 -21.75
CA ALA A 32 3.01 -2.43 -22.89
C ALA A 32 3.73 -2.50 -24.25
N MET A 33 5.05 -2.22 -24.31
CA MET A 33 5.87 -2.43 -25.49
C MET A 33 6.24 -3.89 -25.70
N ASP A 34 6.44 -4.66 -24.63
CA ASP A 34 6.77 -6.09 -24.70
C ASP A 34 5.54 -6.96 -25.04
N ASP A 35 4.33 -6.54 -24.67
CA ASP A 35 3.10 -7.25 -25.07
C ASP A 35 2.96 -7.35 -26.60
N LYS A 36 3.51 -6.40 -27.36
CA LYS A 36 3.58 -6.47 -28.84
C LYS A 36 4.70 -7.36 -29.36
N ARG A 37 5.66 -7.77 -28.56
CA ARG A 37 6.82 -8.59 -28.97
C ARG A 37 6.60 -10.09 -28.84
N LEU A 38 5.69 -10.53 -27.94
CA LEU A 38 5.39 -11.95 -27.79
C LEU A 38 4.41 -12.43 -28.84
N SER A 39 4.81 -13.44 -29.64
CA SER A 39 3.90 -14.14 -30.53
C SER A 39 2.83 -14.87 -29.72
N GLU A 40 1.65 -15.11 -30.33
CA GLU A 40 0.56 -15.84 -29.70
C GLU A 40 0.98 -17.21 -29.16
N ARG A 41 1.92 -17.87 -29.86
CA ARG A 41 2.48 -19.14 -29.41
C ARG A 41 3.31 -18.98 -28.13
N LYS A 42 4.17 -17.96 -28.05
CA LYS A 42 4.96 -17.67 -26.84
C LYS A 42 4.07 -17.37 -25.65
N ARG A 43 3.01 -16.59 -25.87
CA ARG A 43 2.02 -16.28 -24.81
C ARG A 43 1.37 -17.54 -24.26
N ARG A 44 0.93 -18.46 -25.12
CA ARG A 44 0.31 -19.73 -24.70
C ARG A 44 1.31 -20.61 -23.95
N ILE A 45 2.55 -20.71 -24.42
CA ILE A 45 3.60 -21.49 -23.76
C ILE A 45 3.95 -20.88 -22.40
N LEU A 46 4.14 -19.57 -22.32
CA LEU A 46 4.40 -18.87 -21.05
C LEU A 46 3.27 -19.10 -20.05
N LYS A 47 2.01 -18.93 -20.49
CA LYS A 47 0.84 -19.20 -19.65
C LYS A 47 0.83 -20.65 -19.14
N ALA A 48 1.05 -21.63 -20.01
CA ALA A 48 1.07 -23.04 -19.62
C ALA A 48 2.22 -23.37 -18.64
N ILE A 49 3.37 -22.69 -18.76
CA ILE A 49 4.49 -22.84 -17.81
C ILE A 49 4.08 -22.27 -16.45
N VAL A 50 3.47 -21.08 -16.41
CA VAL A 50 3.04 -20.45 -15.16
C VAL A 50 1.97 -21.31 -14.49
N ASP A 51 0.94 -21.75 -15.21
CA ASP A 51 -0.12 -22.62 -14.70
C ASP A 51 0.43 -23.93 -14.12
N ALA A 52 1.36 -24.58 -14.83
CA ALA A 52 2.01 -25.82 -14.38
C ALA A 52 2.88 -25.59 -13.13
N HIS A 53 3.61 -24.48 -13.09
CA HIS A 53 4.45 -24.13 -11.94
C HIS A 53 3.62 -23.74 -10.70
N ILE A 54 2.51 -23.04 -10.88
CA ILE A 54 1.55 -22.74 -9.79
C ILE A 54 1.05 -24.05 -9.16
N THR A 55 0.70 -25.02 -10.00
CA THR A 55 0.11 -26.29 -9.54
C THR A 55 1.13 -27.20 -8.85
N ASN A 56 2.32 -27.35 -9.43
CA ASN A 56 3.29 -28.38 -9.03
C ASN A 56 4.43 -27.83 -8.16
N GLY A 57 4.74 -26.53 -8.24
CA GLY A 57 5.90 -25.90 -7.56
C GLY A 57 7.25 -26.27 -8.14
N GLU A 58 7.29 -27.10 -9.20
CA GLU A 58 8.51 -27.65 -9.79
C GLU A 58 8.87 -26.98 -11.13
N PRO A 59 10.16 -26.96 -11.52
CA PRO A 59 10.57 -26.47 -12.84
C PRO A 59 9.91 -27.26 -13.97
N VAL A 60 9.33 -26.54 -14.94
CA VAL A 60 8.52 -27.11 -16.01
C VAL A 60 9.38 -27.48 -17.22
N GLY A 61 9.31 -28.72 -17.66
CA GLY A 61 10.04 -29.24 -18.83
C GLY A 61 9.21 -29.24 -20.11
N SER A 62 9.83 -29.07 -21.27
CA SER A 62 9.16 -29.08 -22.59
C SER A 62 8.42 -30.39 -22.90
N LYS A 63 8.89 -31.52 -22.36
CA LYS A 63 8.22 -32.81 -22.52
C LYS A 63 6.90 -32.87 -21.79
N TYR A 64 6.81 -32.30 -20.58
CA TYR A 64 5.58 -32.20 -19.81
C TYR A 64 4.56 -31.35 -20.57
N LEU A 65 4.97 -30.19 -21.05
CA LEU A 65 4.09 -29.28 -21.79
C LEU A 65 3.59 -29.86 -23.12
N SER A 66 4.39 -30.70 -23.81
CA SER A 66 3.97 -31.31 -25.07
C SER A 66 2.89 -32.39 -24.90
N GLN A 67 2.59 -32.81 -23.68
CA GLN A 67 1.50 -33.74 -23.35
C GLN A 67 0.17 -33.01 -23.06
N SER A 68 0.19 -31.68 -22.96
CA SER A 68 -0.99 -30.87 -22.75
C SER A 68 -1.78 -30.69 -24.04
N GLU A 69 -3.08 -30.96 -24.00
CA GLU A 69 -3.98 -30.73 -25.15
C GLU A 69 -4.06 -29.27 -25.59
N ALA A 70 -3.68 -28.34 -24.70
CA ALA A 70 -3.68 -26.90 -24.96
C ALA A 70 -2.55 -26.44 -25.90
N LEU A 71 -1.49 -27.26 -26.08
CA LEU A 71 -0.33 -26.90 -26.89
C LEU A 71 -0.14 -27.90 -28.03
N THR A 72 -0.52 -27.52 -29.24
CA THR A 72 -0.37 -28.33 -30.46
C THR A 72 1.04 -28.25 -31.07
N CYS A 73 2.08 -28.33 -30.25
CA CYS A 73 3.48 -28.17 -30.65
C CYS A 73 4.34 -29.35 -30.20
N SER A 74 5.38 -29.67 -30.98
CA SER A 74 6.37 -30.69 -30.58
C SER A 74 7.20 -30.24 -29.36
N SER A 75 7.67 -31.18 -28.55
CA SER A 75 8.56 -30.87 -27.41
C SER A 75 9.82 -30.10 -27.83
N ALA A 76 10.32 -30.33 -29.05
CA ALA A 76 11.49 -29.61 -29.61
C ALA A 76 11.12 -28.14 -29.88
N THR A 77 9.94 -27.89 -30.47
CA THR A 77 9.43 -26.51 -30.70
C THR A 77 9.22 -25.78 -29.39
N ILE A 78 8.57 -26.43 -28.41
CA ILE A 78 8.36 -25.86 -27.08
C ILE A 78 9.67 -25.49 -26.41
N ARG A 79 10.70 -26.37 -26.52
CA ARG A 79 12.03 -26.12 -25.96
C ARG A 79 12.69 -24.88 -26.55
N ASN A 80 12.58 -24.68 -27.87
CA ASN A 80 13.12 -23.49 -28.52
C ASN A 80 12.40 -22.21 -28.07
N GLU A 81 11.08 -22.24 -28.01
CA GLU A 81 10.29 -21.09 -27.53
C GLU A 81 10.59 -20.78 -26.04
N MET A 82 10.81 -21.81 -25.20
CA MET A 82 11.24 -21.63 -23.81
C MET A 82 12.61 -20.95 -23.69
N ALA A 83 13.55 -21.30 -24.58
CA ALA A 83 14.87 -20.66 -24.61
C ALA A 83 14.76 -19.18 -25.00
N GLU A 84 13.94 -18.86 -26.01
CA GLU A 84 13.72 -17.48 -26.41
C GLU A 84 13.00 -16.68 -25.31
N LEU A 85 12.02 -17.27 -24.59
CA LEU A 85 11.37 -16.66 -23.45
C LEU A 85 12.33 -16.41 -22.27
N GLU A 86 13.32 -17.29 -22.10
CA GLU A 86 14.40 -17.10 -21.12
C GLU A 86 15.33 -15.95 -21.54
N GLU A 87 15.75 -15.88 -22.80
CA GLU A 87 16.54 -14.75 -23.34
C GLU A 87 15.79 -13.41 -23.21
N MET A 88 14.47 -13.44 -23.34
CA MET A 88 13.61 -12.26 -23.15
C MET A 88 13.34 -11.94 -21.66
N GLY A 89 13.82 -12.76 -20.72
CA GLY A 89 13.70 -12.55 -19.29
C GLY A 89 12.38 -13.01 -18.65
N TYR A 90 11.47 -13.66 -19.39
CA TYR A 90 10.20 -14.17 -18.84
C TYR A 90 10.35 -15.47 -18.06
N LEU A 91 11.40 -16.23 -18.32
CA LEU A 91 11.71 -17.50 -17.67
C LEU A 91 13.13 -17.48 -17.13
N THR A 92 13.37 -18.31 -16.11
CA THR A 92 14.72 -18.59 -15.59
C THR A 92 14.95 -20.10 -15.47
N GLN A 93 16.20 -20.53 -15.52
CA GLN A 93 16.59 -21.91 -15.30
C GLN A 93 17.29 -22.03 -13.95
N PRO A 94 16.71 -22.68 -12.94
CA PRO A 94 17.30 -22.79 -11.61
C PRO A 94 18.63 -23.58 -11.59
N HIS A 95 18.73 -24.63 -12.44
CA HIS A 95 19.90 -25.47 -12.57
C HIS A 95 20.04 -25.97 -14.01
N THR A 96 21.25 -26.26 -14.48
CA THR A 96 21.59 -26.60 -15.87
C THR A 96 20.78 -27.78 -16.45
N SER A 97 20.30 -28.72 -15.62
CA SER A 97 19.47 -29.86 -16.02
C SER A 97 18.00 -29.71 -15.71
N ALA A 98 17.61 -28.62 -15.07
CA ALA A 98 16.23 -28.36 -14.68
C ALA A 98 15.38 -27.83 -15.86
N GLY A 99 14.05 -27.92 -15.73
CA GLY A 99 13.11 -27.19 -16.58
C GLY A 99 13.25 -25.67 -16.43
N ARG A 100 12.22 -24.96 -16.76
CA ARG A 100 12.16 -23.50 -16.59
C ARG A 100 11.13 -23.15 -15.52
N VAL A 101 11.39 -22.06 -14.79
CA VAL A 101 10.46 -21.44 -13.86
C VAL A 101 10.15 -20.02 -14.33
N PRO A 102 8.93 -19.50 -14.06
CA PRO A 102 8.61 -18.10 -14.37
C PRO A 102 9.48 -17.14 -13.55
N SER A 103 10.00 -16.10 -14.20
CA SER A 103 10.61 -14.97 -13.54
C SER A 103 9.54 -14.00 -12.98
N GLU A 104 9.96 -12.93 -12.30
CA GLU A 104 9.06 -11.82 -11.94
C GLU A 104 8.32 -11.27 -13.17
N LEU A 105 9.03 -11.05 -14.28
CA LEU A 105 8.43 -10.57 -15.52
C LEU A 105 7.41 -11.57 -16.10
N GLY A 106 7.70 -12.86 -16.01
CA GLY A 106 6.79 -13.92 -16.42
C GLY A 106 5.50 -13.95 -15.64
N TYR A 107 5.57 -13.82 -14.32
CA TYR A 107 4.39 -13.70 -13.47
C TYR A 107 3.63 -12.41 -13.72
N SER A 108 4.31 -11.27 -13.87
CA SER A 108 3.67 -9.97 -14.17
C SER A 108 2.86 -10.02 -15.46
N PHE A 109 3.43 -10.62 -16.53
CA PHE A 109 2.72 -10.82 -17.79
C PHE A 109 1.48 -11.71 -17.65
N TYR A 110 1.58 -12.79 -16.87
CA TYR A 110 0.47 -13.69 -16.60
C TYR A 110 -0.67 -12.98 -15.85
N VAL A 111 -0.34 -12.24 -14.80
CA VAL A 111 -1.32 -11.45 -14.02
C VAL A 111 -2.02 -10.42 -14.91
N ASP A 112 -1.28 -9.66 -15.73
CA ASP A 112 -1.87 -8.69 -16.66
C ASP A 112 -2.87 -9.34 -17.63
N SER A 113 -2.55 -10.55 -18.11
CA SER A 113 -3.43 -11.32 -18.98
C SER A 113 -4.71 -11.79 -18.29
N LEU A 114 -4.64 -12.14 -16.99
CA LEU A 114 -5.78 -12.57 -16.19
C LEU A 114 -6.73 -11.41 -15.88
N ILE A 115 -6.19 -10.27 -15.49
CA ILE A 115 -6.99 -9.08 -15.15
C ILE A 115 -7.84 -8.66 -16.35
N LYS A 116 -7.30 -8.76 -17.57
CA LYS A 116 -8.03 -8.48 -18.81
C LYS A 116 -9.14 -9.50 -19.15
N GLN A 117 -9.09 -10.69 -18.58
CA GLN A 117 -10.03 -11.80 -18.89
C GLN A 117 -11.04 -12.07 -17.78
N TYR A 118 -10.90 -11.40 -16.61
CA TYR A 118 -11.72 -11.72 -15.45
C TYR A 118 -13.19 -11.33 -15.66
N SER A 119 -14.11 -12.30 -15.51
CA SER A 119 -15.57 -12.12 -15.46
C SER A 119 -16.12 -12.67 -14.15
N GLU A 120 -16.93 -11.87 -13.47
CA GLU A 120 -17.45 -12.13 -12.12
C GLU A 120 -18.34 -13.38 -12.02
N THR A 121 -18.17 -14.16 -10.95
CA THR A 121 -19.02 -15.29 -10.60
C THR A 121 -20.01 -14.91 -9.48
N LYS A 122 -21.29 -15.11 -9.70
CA LYS A 122 -22.40 -14.57 -8.88
C LYS A 122 -22.53 -15.18 -7.48
N THR A 123 -22.13 -16.43 -7.27
CA THR A 123 -22.30 -17.15 -6.00
C THR A 123 -21.38 -16.66 -4.88
N GLU A 124 -20.18 -16.22 -5.20
CA GLU A 124 -19.19 -15.73 -4.23
C GLU A 124 -19.56 -14.32 -3.73
N ILE A 125 -20.21 -13.52 -4.59
CA ILE A 125 -20.69 -12.18 -4.23
C ILE A 125 -21.76 -12.23 -3.15
N ASP A 126 -22.68 -13.19 -3.24
CA ASP A 126 -23.78 -13.33 -2.27
C ASP A 126 -23.26 -13.69 -0.88
N GLU A 127 -22.25 -14.57 -0.76
CA GLU A 127 -21.63 -14.93 0.52
C GLU A 127 -20.86 -13.75 1.13
N ILE A 128 -20.12 -12.98 0.35
CA ILE A 128 -19.44 -11.79 0.81
C ILE A 128 -20.43 -10.75 1.33
N ASN A 129 -21.50 -10.49 0.59
CA ASN A 129 -22.53 -9.50 0.96
C ASN A 129 -23.26 -9.92 2.24
N GLU A 130 -23.57 -11.22 2.44
CA GLU A 130 -24.18 -11.71 3.69
C GLU A 130 -23.28 -11.46 4.90
N ARG A 131 -21.98 -11.68 4.78
CA ARG A 131 -21.03 -11.44 5.88
C ARG A 131 -20.78 -9.96 6.17
N LEU A 132 -20.86 -9.09 5.16
CA LEU A 132 -20.72 -7.64 5.33
C LEU A 132 -21.99 -6.94 5.80
N LYS A 133 -23.14 -7.62 5.86
CA LYS A 133 -24.42 -7.06 6.35
C LYS A 133 -24.43 -6.74 7.84
N TYR A 134 -23.50 -7.30 8.62
CA TYR A 134 -23.33 -6.89 10.00
C TYR A 134 -22.88 -5.42 10.02
N LYS A 135 -23.56 -4.61 10.84
CA LYS A 135 -23.27 -3.17 10.99
C LYS A 135 -21.88 -2.98 11.61
N LEU A 136 -20.84 -3.00 10.76
CA LEU A 136 -19.50 -2.58 11.14
C LEU A 136 -19.51 -1.05 11.10
N THR A 137 -19.30 -0.41 12.24
CA THR A 137 -19.36 1.06 12.39
C THR A 137 -17.99 1.69 12.51
N GLU A 138 -17.01 0.92 12.97
CA GLU A 138 -15.65 1.41 13.18
C GLU A 138 -14.68 0.92 12.09
N MET A 139 -13.74 1.77 11.70
CA MET A 139 -12.75 1.46 10.67
C MET A 139 -11.94 0.20 11.02
N ASP A 140 -11.57 0.03 12.30
CA ASP A 140 -10.81 -1.12 12.79
C ASP A 140 -11.55 -2.45 12.58
N GLU A 141 -12.86 -2.45 12.81
CA GLU A 141 -13.72 -3.62 12.57
C GLU A 141 -13.80 -3.96 11.08
N ILE A 142 -13.94 -2.94 10.22
CA ILE A 142 -14.00 -3.11 8.76
C ILE A 142 -12.69 -3.68 8.23
N LEU A 143 -11.55 -3.16 8.67
CA LEU A 143 -10.23 -3.69 8.28
C LEU A 143 -10.03 -5.12 8.77
N THR A 144 -10.44 -5.42 10.01
CA THR A 144 -10.33 -6.76 10.60
C THR A 144 -11.17 -7.77 9.82
N GLU A 145 -12.44 -7.44 9.53
CA GLU A 145 -13.31 -8.35 8.77
C GLU A 145 -12.87 -8.50 7.32
N ALA A 146 -12.41 -7.42 6.69
CA ALA A 146 -11.90 -7.46 5.33
C ALA A 146 -10.67 -8.38 5.20
N SER A 147 -9.69 -8.28 6.11
CA SER A 147 -8.52 -9.17 6.12
C SER A 147 -8.94 -10.63 6.37
N ARG A 148 -9.89 -10.88 7.28
CA ARG A 148 -10.42 -12.21 7.56
C ARG A 148 -11.11 -12.82 6.35
N LEU A 149 -11.96 -12.07 5.65
CA LEU A 149 -12.64 -12.54 4.46
C LEU A 149 -11.63 -12.83 3.33
N ALA A 150 -10.68 -11.92 3.08
CA ALA A 150 -9.62 -12.14 2.11
C ALA A 150 -8.86 -13.44 2.39
N ALA A 151 -8.48 -13.69 3.65
CA ALA A 151 -7.83 -14.94 4.04
C ALA A 151 -8.71 -16.16 3.84
N SER A 152 -9.98 -16.10 4.24
CA SER A 152 -10.87 -17.27 4.21
C SER A 152 -11.17 -17.74 2.79
N PHE A 153 -11.42 -16.82 1.86
CA PHE A 153 -11.77 -17.15 0.48
C PHE A 153 -10.59 -17.57 -0.38
N THR A 154 -9.41 -16.98 -0.14
CA THR A 154 -8.23 -17.24 -0.98
C THR A 154 -7.34 -18.35 -0.45
N ASN A 155 -7.43 -18.67 0.83
CA ASN A 155 -6.52 -19.55 1.57
C ASN A 155 -5.06 -19.03 1.68
N TYR A 156 -4.86 -17.71 1.48
CA TYR A 156 -3.61 -17.00 1.72
C TYR A 156 -3.75 -16.12 2.97
N THR A 157 -2.68 -15.42 3.36
CA THR A 157 -2.77 -14.41 4.43
C THR A 157 -3.50 -13.20 3.92
N GLY A 158 -4.62 -12.86 4.54
CA GLY A 158 -5.39 -11.67 4.25
C GLY A 158 -4.73 -10.45 4.85
N ILE A 159 -4.72 -9.35 4.12
CA ILE A 159 -4.25 -8.04 4.56
C ILE A 159 -5.30 -6.98 4.27
N ALA A 160 -5.55 -6.12 5.24
CA ALA A 160 -6.27 -4.88 5.02
C ALA A 160 -5.50 -3.75 5.69
N PHE A 161 -5.32 -2.64 5.00
CA PHE A 161 -4.59 -1.52 5.56
C PHE A 161 -5.15 -0.18 5.09
N LYS A 162 -5.14 0.76 6.02
CA LYS A 162 -5.33 2.18 5.77
C LYS A 162 -3.94 2.80 5.67
N SER A 163 -3.65 3.39 4.55
CA SER A 163 -2.41 4.16 4.41
C SER A 163 -2.56 5.47 5.15
N GLY A 164 -1.64 5.76 6.05
CA GLY A 164 -1.40 7.12 6.53
C GLY A 164 -0.76 7.90 5.38
N ALA A 165 -1.56 8.44 4.49
CA ALA A 165 -1.05 8.96 3.21
C ALA A 165 -0.52 10.39 3.30
N GLY A 166 -0.16 10.93 4.48
CA GLY A 166 0.26 12.34 4.65
C GLY A 166 -0.82 13.32 4.17
N GLN A 167 -2.07 12.89 4.12
CA GLN A 167 -3.19 13.66 3.55
C GLN A 167 -4.12 14.25 4.61
N VAL A 168 -3.85 13.99 5.88
CA VAL A 168 -4.60 14.63 6.95
C VAL A 168 -4.42 16.15 6.85
N ARG A 169 -5.54 16.85 6.66
CA ARG A 169 -5.56 18.31 6.51
C ARG A 169 -6.54 18.89 7.50
N VAL A 170 -6.09 19.89 8.23
CA VAL A 170 -6.99 20.67 9.07
C VAL A 170 -7.75 21.63 8.18
N ASP A 171 -9.07 21.54 8.16
CA ASP A 171 -9.94 22.44 7.43
C ASP A 171 -10.07 23.78 8.15
N ARG A 172 -10.26 23.73 9.48
CA ARG A 172 -10.43 24.90 10.30
C ARG A 172 -9.89 24.71 11.71
N PHE A 173 -9.35 25.79 12.27
CA PHE A 173 -9.00 25.92 13.67
C PHE A 173 -10.02 26.82 14.39
N ASP A 174 -10.46 26.39 15.57
CA ASP A 174 -11.20 27.20 16.54
C ASP A 174 -10.50 27.13 17.89
N SER A 175 -10.77 28.06 18.79
CA SER A 175 -10.21 28.05 20.13
C SER A 175 -11.19 28.54 21.17
N VAL A 176 -11.11 27.98 22.38
CA VAL A 176 -11.90 28.36 23.54
C VAL A 176 -10.95 28.82 24.62
N PHE A 177 -11.10 30.07 25.07
CA PHE A 177 -10.35 30.64 26.17
C PHE A 177 -10.84 30.04 27.50
N LEU A 178 -9.96 29.39 28.25
CA LEU A 178 -10.31 28.77 29.54
C LEU A 178 -9.78 29.59 30.72
N SER A 179 -8.53 30.04 30.61
CA SER A 179 -7.87 30.88 31.62
C SER A 179 -6.76 31.70 30.95
N PRO A 180 -6.16 32.67 31.65
CA PRO A 180 -5.03 33.44 31.06
C PRO A 180 -3.84 32.59 30.58
N ARG A 181 -3.70 31.36 31.02
CA ARG A 181 -2.62 30.46 30.62
C ARG A 181 -3.09 29.20 29.91
N ASP A 182 -4.42 28.99 29.81
CA ASP A 182 -4.97 27.77 29.26
C ASP A 182 -6.01 28.08 28.21
N PHE A 183 -5.94 27.39 27.09
CA PHE A 183 -7.00 27.42 26.08
C PHE A 183 -7.17 26.02 25.47
N LEU A 184 -8.35 25.79 24.91
CA LEU A 184 -8.65 24.58 24.14
C LEU A 184 -8.48 24.90 22.66
N LEU A 185 -7.60 24.20 21.98
CA LEU A 185 -7.49 24.25 20.51
C LEU A 185 -8.43 23.20 19.92
N VAL A 186 -9.33 23.63 19.05
CA VAL A 186 -10.23 22.76 18.31
C VAL A 186 -9.78 22.72 16.86
N MET A 187 -9.51 21.53 16.36
CA MET A 187 -9.10 21.26 15.00
C MET A 187 -10.22 20.50 14.29
N VAL A 188 -10.76 21.07 13.24
CA VAL A 188 -11.75 20.44 12.36
C VAL A 188 -11.01 19.92 11.12
N PHE A 189 -11.07 18.63 10.86
CA PHE A 189 -10.46 17.99 9.72
C PHE A 189 -11.47 17.77 8.59
N LYS A 190 -11.00 17.58 7.35
CA LYS A 190 -11.88 17.47 6.17
C LYS A 190 -12.92 16.36 6.21
N ASP A 191 -12.67 15.30 6.99
CA ASP A 191 -13.59 14.15 7.12
C ASP A 191 -14.54 14.30 8.31
N ASP A 192 -14.94 15.52 8.65
CA ASP A 192 -15.79 15.88 9.81
C ASP A 192 -15.24 15.40 11.16
N VAL A 193 -13.97 14.99 11.20
CA VAL A 193 -13.29 14.61 12.44
C VAL A 193 -12.93 15.88 13.21
N VAL A 194 -13.45 16.01 14.44
CA VAL A 194 -13.11 17.12 15.33
C VAL A 194 -12.21 16.62 16.46
N LYS A 195 -11.09 17.29 16.67
CA LYS A 195 -10.19 17.04 17.81
C LYS A 195 -10.04 18.32 18.62
N ALA A 196 -10.20 18.20 19.93
CA ALA A 196 -9.99 19.27 20.87
C ALA A 196 -8.83 18.91 21.81
N LYS A 197 -7.82 19.76 21.90
CA LYS A 197 -6.62 19.54 22.70
C LYS A 197 -6.37 20.74 23.59
N PRO A 198 -6.16 20.55 24.91
CA PRO A 198 -5.82 21.63 25.82
C PRO A 198 -4.36 22.07 25.60
N ILE A 199 -4.13 23.38 25.58
CA ILE A 199 -2.81 24.00 25.49
C ILE A 199 -2.56 24.80 26.76
N HIS A 200 -1.44 24.52 27.41
CA HIS A 200 -0.98 25.28 28.56
C HIS A 200 0.22 26.16 28.20
N LEU A 201 0.16 27.44 28.58
CA LEU A 201 1.21 28.43 28.33
C LEU A 201 1.96 28.79 29.59
N SER A 202 3.25 29.05 29.48
CA SER A 202 4.09 29.55 30.60
C SER A 202 3.86 31.02 30.94
N PHE A 203 3.08 31.76 30.14
CA PHE A 203 2.75 33.17 30.29
C PHE A 203 1.27 33.41 30.08
N SER A 204 0.80 34.60 30.42
CA SER A 204 -0.63 34.95 30.34
C SER A 204 -0.95 35.63 29.00
N ILE A 205 -2.10 35.26 28.42
CA ILE A 205 -2.70 35.87 27.25
C ILE A 205 -4.14 36.31 27.61
N ASN A 206 -4.74 37.11 26.75
CA ASN A 206 -6.17 37.45 26.80
C ASN A 206 -6.93 36.90 25.61
N GLU A 207 -8.25 36.95 25.66
CA GLU A 207 -9.11 36.43 24.60
C GLU A 207 -8.86 37.05 23.23
N ASP A 208 -8.54 38.35 23.17
CA ASP A 208 -8.25 39.04 21.89
C ASP A 208 -6.95 38.53 21.28
N THR A 209 -5.93 38.23 22.09
CA THR A 209 -4.69 37.60 21.64
C THR A 209 -4.93 36.22 21.11
N LEU A 210 -5.74 35.41 21.80
CA LEU A 210 -6.11 34.07 21.36
C LEU A 210 -6.90 34.08 20.05
N ARG A 211 -7.87 35.00 19.90
CA ARG A 211 -8.65 35.18 18.68
C ARG A 211 -7.73 35.49 17.48
N ARG A 212 -6.82 36.46 17.62
CA ARG A 212 -5.85 36.80 16.57
C ARG A 212 -4.93 35.64 16.21
N PHE A 213 -4.54 34.84 17.19
CA PHE A 213 -3.75 33.64 16.97
C PHE A 213 -4.51 32.60 16.15
N THR A 214 -5.78 32.33 16.51
CA THR A 214 -6.65 31.42 15.78
C THR A 214 -6.88 31.86 14.35
N GLU A 215 -7.07 33.18 14.12
CA GLU A 215 -7.14 33.76 12.78
C GLU A 215 -5.82 33.51 11.99
N ALA A 216 -4.67 33.68 12.61
CA ALA A 216 -3.38 33.40 11.99
C ALA A 216 -3.21 31.90 11.65
N LEU A 217 -3.63 30.98 12.53
CA LEU A 217 -3.63 29.54 12.24
C LEU A 217 -4.50 29.25 11.00
N ASN A 218 -5.70 29.81 10.94
CA ASN A 218 -6.62 29.63 9.81
C ASN A 218 -6.04 30.19 8.49
N ILE A 219 -5.37 31.33 8.52
CA ILE A 219 -4.78 31.94 7.32
C ILE A 219 -3.61 31.10 6.76
N TYR A 220 -2.78 30.54 7.64
CA TYR A 220 -1.51 29.94 7.22
C TYR A 220 -1.50 28.42 7.23
N LEU A 221 -2.39 27.78 7.98
CA LEU A 221 -2.37 26.31 8.18
C LEU A 221 -3.66 25.61 7.75
N SER A 222 -4.75 26.34 7.46
CA SER A 222 -5.93 25.69 6.89
C SER A 222 -5.60 25.00 5.57
N ASN A 223 -6.14 23.79 5.40
CA ASN A 223 -5.95 22.96 4.22
C ASN A 223 -4.50 22.49 3.97
N THR A 224 -3.64 22.60 4.98
CA THR A 224 -2.22 22.23 4.93
C THR A 224 -2.03 20.83 5.53
N THR A 225 -1.14 20.04 4.94
CA THR A 225 -0.69 18.74 5.49
C THR A 225 0.41 18.95 6.53
N SER A 226 0.73 17.92 7.32
CA SER A 226 1.85 17.96 8.28
C SER A 226 3.16 18.42 7.63
N ASP A 227 3.47 17.92 6.44
CA ASP A 227 4.68 18.31 5.67
C ASP A 227 4.65 19.76 5.19
N GLY A 228 3.47 20.34 5.08
CA GLY A 228 3.28 21.74 4.71
C GLY A 228 3.50 22.72 5.87
N ILE A 229 3.56 22.25 7.12
CA ILE A 229 3.88 23.06 8.30
C ILE A 229 5.40 23.26 8.36
N THR A 230 5.87 24.27 7.64
CA THR A 230 7.31 24.54 7.49
C THR A 230 7.81 25.62 8.45
N MET A 231 9.11 25.61 8.75
CA MET A 231 9.74 26.64 9.61
C MET A 231 9.44 28.08 9.18
N PRO A 232 9.47 28.44 7.87
CA PRO A 232 9.08 29.80 7.46
C PRO A 232 7.67 30.21 7.87
N ILE A 233 6.70 29.29 7.84
CA ILE A 233 5.32 29.57 8.27
C ILE A 233 5.27 29.77 9.79
N ILE A 234 5.95 28.91 10.55
CA ILE A 234 6.03 29.02 12.02
C ILE A 234 6.59 30.37 12.42
N VAL A 235 7.74 30.76 11.87
CA VAL A 235 8.39 32.06 12.13
C VAL A 235 7.50 33.24 11.75
N LYS A 236 6.72 33.10 10.67
CA LYS A 236 5.79 34.13 10.24
C LYS A 236 4.66 34.33 11.23
N ILE A 237 4.08 33.23 11.72
CA ILE A 237 3.03 33.32 12.76
C ILE A 237 3.61 33.90 14.06
N GLU A 238 4.81 33.47 14.50
CA GLU A 238 5.50 34.06 15.66
C GLU A 238 5.66 35.58 15.54
N SER A 239 6.12 36.02 14.38
CA SER A 239 6.32 37.46 14.12
C SER A 239 5.01 38.25 14.19
N LEU A 240 3.89 37.68 13.73
CA LEU A 240 2.56 38.30 13.81
C LEU A 240 2.05 38.40 15.25
N MET A 241 2.40 37.44 16.09
CA MET A 241 1.98 37.40 17.50
C MET A 241 2.86 38.29 18.41
N GLY A 242 4.01 38.74 17.97
CA GLY A 242 4.90 39.64 18.72
C GLY A 242 5.25 39.11 20.09
N THR A 243 4.89 39.81 21.18
CA THR A 243 5.16 39.39 22.56
C THR A 243 4.49 38.07 22.96
N ALA A 244 3.43 37.66 22.25
CA ALA A 244 2.74 36.39 22.47
C ALA A 244 3.27 35.27 21.56
N GLY A 245 4.33 35.48 20.76
CA GLY A 245 4.92 34.50 19.86
C GLY A 245 5.29 33.17 20.53
N GLY A 246 5.64 33.17 21.81
CA GLY A 246 5.92 31.95 22.56
C GLY A 246 4.79 30.93 22.65
N MET A 247 3.54 31.28 22.28
CA MET A 247 2.44 30.33 22.20
C MET A 247 2.47 29.45 20.93
N VAL A 248 3.20 29.87 19.91
CA VAL A 248 3.22 29.18 18.60
C VAL A 248 3.84 27.80 18.72
N HIS A 249 5.02 27.68 19.33
CA HIS A 249 5.77 26.42 19.43
C HIS A 249 4.99 25.29 20.12
N PRO A 250 4.43 25.48 21.34
CA PRO A 250 3.65 24.43 22.02
C PRO A 250 2.39 24.08 21.23
N THR A 251 1.77 25.05 20.56
CA THR A 251 0.59 24.80 19.73
C THR A 251 0.95 24.00 18.46
N MET A 252 2.03 24.36 17.76
CA MET A 252 2.48 23.62 16.60
C MET A 252 2.81 22.17 16.92
N LYS A 253 3.45 21.92 18.06
CA LYS A 253 3.73 20.56 18.54
C LYS A 253 2.43 19.75 18.66
N VAL A 254 1.41 20.28 19.33
CA VAL A 254 0.12 19.61 19.49
C VAL A 254 -0.60 19.40 18.16
N ILE A 255 -0.53 20.36 17.24
CA ILE A 255 -1.09 20.22 15.90
C ILE A 255 -0.42 19.05 15.16
N CYS A 256 0.92 19.05 15.10
CA CYS A 256 1.68 18.00 14.41
C CYS A 256 1.45 16.61 15.03
N GLU A 257 1.45 16.51 16.36
CA GLU A 257 1.14 15.27 17.08
C GLU A 257 -0.26 14.76 16.75
N THR A 258 -1.27 15.64 16.77
CA THR A 258 -2.66 15.28 16.46
C THR A 258 -2.83 14.87 15.00
N MET A 259 -2.18 15.57 14.07
CA MET A 259 -2.19 15.19 12.66
C MET A 259 -1.50 13.83 12.46
N SER A 260 -0.40 13.57 13.14
CA SER A 260 0.31 12.29 13.12
C SER A 260 -0.54 11.15 13.71
N GLU A 261 -1.26 11.40 14.83
CA GLU A 261 -2.19 10.42 15.42
C GLU A 261 -3.32 10.03 14.42
N LEU A 262 -3.81 10.97 13.64
CA LEU A 262 -4.85 10.72 12.63
C LEU A 262 -4.31 10.10 11.34
N ASP A 263 -3.04 10.33 11.05
CA ASP A 263 -2.34 9.81 9.86
C ASP A 263 -1.69 8.45 10.12
N THR A 264 -1.97 7.82 11.26
CA THR A 264 -1.44 6.48 11.54
C THR A 264 -1.93 5.48 10.52
N ALA A 265 -0.98 4.84 9.88
CA ALA A 265 -1.23 3.65 9.09
C ALA A 265 -1.78 2.54 9.99
N GLU A 266 -2.88 1.98 9.59
CA GLU A 266 -3.50 0.83 10.25
C GLU A 266 -3.37 -0.38 9.34
N VAL A 267 -2.80 -1.47 9.87
CA VAL A 267 -2.64 -2.73 9.14
C VAL A 267 -3.26 -3.85 9.97
N LYS A 268 -4.12 -4.63 9.33
CA LYS A 268 -4.69 -5.86 9.87
C LYS A 268 -4.26 -7.04 9.01
N LEU A 269 -3.85 -8.09 9.67
CA LEU A 269 -3.45 -9.36 9.05
C LEU A 269 -4.31 -10.48 9.63
N ASP A 270 -4.76 -11.39 8.79
CA ASP A 270 -5.46 -12.62 9.20
C ASP A 270 -4.90 -13.82 8.47
N GLY A 271 -4.91 -14.98 9.12
CA GLY A 271 -4.49 -16.22 8.52
C GLY A 271 -2.98 -16.30 8.24
N VAL A 272 -2.15 -15.64 9.02
CA VAL A 272 -0.66 -15.68 8.88
C VAL A 272 -0.12 -17.11 8.92
N ASN A 273 -0.75 -18.00 9.71
CA ASN A 273 -0.42 -19.40 9.79
C ASN A 273 -0.59 -20.17 8.46
N LYS A 274 -1.34 -19.63 7.52
CA LYS A 274 -1.49 -20.23 6.18
C LYS A 274 -0.21 -20.16 5.37
N LEU A 275 0.66 -19.19 5.61
CA LEU A 275 2.00 -19.12 4.97
C LEU A 275 2.82 -20.38 5.30
N LEU A 276 2.69 -20.94 6.51
CA LEU A 276 3.41 -22.15 6.92
C LEU A 276 3.06 -23.40 6.11
N GLN A 277 1.97 -23.39 5.36
CA GLN A 277 1.56 -24.50 4.49
C GLN A 277 2.37 -24.55 3.18
N TYR A 278 3.12 -23.48 2.88
CA TYR A 278 3.88 -23.38 1.65
C TYR A 278 5.36 -23.65 1.89
N PRO A 279 5.99 -24.54 1.08
CA PRO A 279 7.40 -24.91 1.21
C PRO A 279 8.36 -23.71 1.18
N GLU A 280 8.01 -22.62 0.50
CA GLU A 280 8.79 -21.40 0.40
C GLU A 280 9.06 -20.75 1.78
N TYR A 281 8.18 -20.97 2.75
CA TYR A 281 8.25 -20.45 4.11
C TYR A 281 8.59 -21.51 5.16
N SER A 282 9.04 -22.70 4.74
CA SER A 282 9.46 -23.78 5.65
C SER A 282 10.79 -23.47 6.38
N ASP A 283 11.60 -22.55 5.83
CA ASP A 283 12.80 -22.06 6.49
C ASP A 283 12.41 -21.03 7.57
N VAL A 284 12.75 -21.38 8.82
CA VAL A 284 12.45 -20.55 10.00
C VAL A 284 13.09 -19.15 9.92
N SER A 285 14.27 -19.02 9.28
CA SER A 285 14.91 -17.73 9.09
C SER A 285 14.12 -16.85 8.14
N LYS A 286 13.74 -17.39 6.99
CA LYS A 286 12.91 -16.66 5.99
C LYS A 286 11.56 -16.25 6.58
N LEU A 287 10.93 -17.16 7.34
CA LEU A 287 9.66 -16.86 7.98
C LEU A 287 9.78 -15.75 9.02
N ARG A 288 10.85 -15.77 9.83
CA ARG A 288 11.12 -14.70 10.81
C ARG A 288 11.32 -13.35 10.12
N ASP A 289 12.09 -13.32 9.04
CA ASP A 289 12.33 -12.10 8.28
C ASP A 289 11.03 -11.55 7.68
N LEU A 290 10.17 -12.44 7.15
CA LEU A 290 8.86 -12.05 6.63
C LEU A 290 7.95 -11.51 7.74
N MET A 291 7.90 -12.18 8.89
CA MET A 291 7.15 -11.70 10.04
C MET A 291 7.64 -10.33 10.49
N GLY A 292 8.96 -10.10 10.52
CA GLY A 292 9.53 -8.79 10.84
C GLY A 292 9.07 -7.69 9.89
N VAL A 293 8.97 -7.98 8.58
CA VAL A 293 8.43 -7.01 7.61
C VAL A 293 6.93 -6.77 7.83
N LEU A 294 6.17 -7.82 8.11
CA LEU A 294 4.71 -7.71 8.31
C LEU A 294 4.34 -7.03 9.63
N GLU A 295 5.15 -7.16 10.67
CA GLU A 295 4.97 -6.51 11.97
C GLU A 295 5.38 -5.03 11.94
N GLU A 296 6.40 -4.68 11.14
CA GLU A 296 6.84 -3.30 10.96
C GLU A 296 6.00 -2.59 9.89
N LYS A 297 4.89 -1.98 10.31
CA LYS A 297 3.91 -1.31 9.44
C LYS A 297 4.55 -0.36 8.43
N GLU A 298 5.55 0.40 8.84
CA GLU A 298 6.25 1.36 7.97
C GLU A 298 7.01 0.66 6.84
N LYS A 299 7.72 -0.43 7.15
CA LYS A 299 8.43 -1.23 6.13
C LYS A 299 7.47 -1.87 5.14
N LEU A 300 6.36 -2.42 5.64
CA LEU A 300 5.34 -3.02 4.79
C LEU A 300 4.74 -1.98 3.82
N LEU A 301 4.40 -0.80 4.32
CA LEU A 301 3.86 0.28 3.50
C LEU A 301 4.89 0.83 2.50
N ASP A 302 6.16 0.88 2.87
CA ASP A 302 7.23 1.29 1.96
C ASP A 302 7.39 0.29 0.81
N VAL A 303 7.41 -1.01 1.10
CA VAL A 303 7.42 -2.07 0.08
C VAL A 303 6.22 -1.94 -0.86
N ILE A 304 5.02 -1.76 -0.32
CA ILE A 304 3.79 -1.60 -1.09
C ILE A 304 3.84 -0.35 -1.97
N SER A 305 4.28 0.78 -1.44
CA SER A 305 4.26 2.07 -2.16
C SER A 305 5.34 2.18 -3.24
N THR A 306 6.48 1.52 -3.04
CA THR A 306 7.68 1.72 -3.88
C THR A 306 7.76 0.70 -5.01
N ASN A 307 7.30 -0.52 -4.78
CA ASN A 307 7.56 -1.67 -5.66
C ASN A 307 6.31 -2.27 -6.31
N THR A 308 5.16 -1.64 -6.19
CA THR A 308 3.91 -2.20 -6.69
C THR A 308 3.60 -1.74 -8.11
N SER A 309 3.30 -2.68 -8.99
CA SER A 309 2.74 -2.43 -10.32
C SER A 309 1.22 -2.34 -10.21
N MET A 310 0.61 -1.33 -10.83
CA MET A 310 -0.83 -1.09 -10.81
C MET A 310 -1.46 -1.57 -12.12
N TYR A 311 -2.44 -2.45 -12.02
CA TYR A 311 -3.21 -2.99 -13.13
C TYR A 311 -4.70 -2.74 -12.86
N ASP A 312 -5.37 -1.87 -13.61
CA ASP A 312 -6.81 -1.58 -13.52
C ASP A 312 -7.35 -1.55 -12.07
N ASP A 313 -6.80 -0.69 -11.21
CA ASP A 313 -7.07 -0.56 -9.77
C ASP A 313 -6.59 -1.71 -8.87
N ILE A 314 -6.05 -2.79 -9.45
CA ILE A 314 -5.38 -3.85 -8.69
C ILE A 314 -3.90 -3.55 -8.61
N ASN A 315 -3.38 -3.61 -7.40
CA ASN A 315 -1.97 -3.42 -7.12
C ASN A 315 -1.31 -4.78 -6.90
N VAL A 316 -0.22 -5.04 -7.59
CA VAL A 316 0.51 -6.31 -7.50
C VAL A 316 1.97 -6.02 -7.19
N TYR A 317 2.45 -6.57 -6.09
CA TYR A 317 3.85 -6.67 -5.77
C TYR A 317 4.30 -8.12 -6.02
N ILE A 318 5.35 -8.32 -6.78
CA ILE A 318 6.01 -9.62 -6.97
C ILE A 318 7.45 -9.45 -6.53
N GLY A 319 7.89 -10.26 -5.57
CA GLY A 319 9.23 -10.18 -4.98
C GLY A 319 10.34 -10.26 -6.03
N LYS A 320 11.37 -9.43 -5.89
CA LYS A 320 12.52 -9.30 -6.79
C LYS A 320 13.73 -10.03 -6.23
N GLU A 321 14.72 -10.31 -7.10
CA GLU A 321 15.96 -10.95 -6.65
C GLU A 321 16.76 -10.08 -5.67
N ASP A 322 16.65 -8.75 -5.81
CA ASP A 322 17.33 -7.76 -4.95
C ASP A 322 16.60 -7.52 -3.63
N ASP A 323 15.40 -8.07 -3.45
CA ASP A 323 14.64 -7.94 -2.21
C ASP A 323 15.27 -8.81 -1.10
N SER A 324 14.86 -8.55 0.15
CA SER A 324 15.21 -9.42 1.27
C SER A 324 14.79 -10.85 0.99
N SER A 325 15.49 -11.82 1.60
CA SER A 325 15.22 -13.26 1.36
C SER A 325 13.75 -13.63 1.60
N ALA A 326 13.10 -12.95 2.53
CA ALA A 326 11.70 -13.13 2.86
C ALA A 326 10.75 -12.59 1.79
N MET A 327 11.06 -11.42 1.22
CA MET A 327 10.22 -10.76 0.23
C MET A 327 10.42 -11.32 -1.18
N ARG A 328 11.59 -11.90 -1.46
CA ARG A 328 11.94 -12.46 -2.78
C ARG A 328 10.95 -13.51 -3.27
N ASP A 329 10.47 -14.38 -2.38
CA ASP A 329 9.57 -15.47 -2.71
C ASP A 329 8.08 -15.10 -2.47
N THR A 330 7.82 -13.83 -2.11
CA THR A 330 6.50 -13.33 -1.69
C THR A 330 5.84 -12.52 -2.81
N THR A 331 4.52 -12.64 -2.90
CA THR A 331 3.66 -11.78 -3.73
C THR A 331 2.57 -11.19 -2.86
N MET A 332 2.23 -9.93 -3.12
CA MET A 332 1.07 -9.27 -2.54
C MET A 332 0.14 -8.79 -3.66
N ILE A 333 -1.14 -9.02 -3.49
CA ILE A 333 -2.20 -8.54 -4.41
C ILE A 333 -3.23 -7.82 -3.57
N PHE A 334 -3.50 -6.56 -3.91
CA PHE A 334 -4.49 -5.77 -3.17
C PHE A 334 -5.20 -4.76 -4.08
N LYS A 335 -6.41 -4.40 -3.70
CA LYS A 335 -7.22 -3.37 -4.37
C LYS A 335 -7.58 -2.26 -3.40
N ASN A 336 -7.55 -1.02 -3.88
CA ASN A 336 -7.96 0.14 -3.12
C ASN A 336 -9.49 0.28 -3.14
N VAL A 337 -10.07 0.60 -2.01
CA VAL A 337 -11.50 0.87 -1.81
C VAL A 337 -11.68 2.15 -1.01
N ASN A 338 -12.86 2.76 -1.12
CA ASN A 338 -13.24 3.90 -0.29
C ASN A 338 -14.15 3.43 0.84
N VAL A 339 -13.79 3.73 2.08
CA VAL A 339 -14.57 3.41 3.28
C VAL A 339 -14.79 4.70 4.06
N GLY A 340 -16.00 5.27 4.02
CA GLY A 340 -16.32 6.50 4.72
C GLY A 340 -15.39 7.68 4.36
N GLY A 341 -15.08 7.85 3.08
CA GLY A 341 -14.17 8.89 2.60
C GLY A 341 -12.68 8.58 2.75
N LYS A 342 -12.31 7.48 3.41
CA LYS A 342 -10.93 7.07 3.63
C LYS A 342 -10.50 5.98 2.64
N ARG A 343 -9.31 6.12 2.08
CA ARG A 343 -8.74 5.10 1.19
C ARG A 343 -8.15 3.94 1.99
N VAL A 344 -8.65 2.74 1.74
CA VAL A 344 -8.24 1.47 2.35
C VAL A 344 -7.78 0.54 1.25
N ALA A 345 -6.78 -0.29 1.49
CA ALA A 345 -6.38 -1.36 0.60
C ALA A 345 -6.69 -2.72 1.22
N ILE A 346 -7.24 -3.63 0.42
CA ILE A 346 -7.63 -4.97 0.85
C ILE A 346 -7.00 -5.98 -0.09
N GLY A 347 -6.38 -7.01 0.45
CA GLY A 347 -5.65 -7.95 -0.36
C GLY A 347 -5.17 -9.19 0.35
N VAL A 348 -4.19 -9.84 -0.26
CA VAL A 348 -3.54 -11.03 0.28
C VAL A 348 -2.04 -11.00 0.09
N ILE A 349 -1.37 -11.79 0.93
CA ILE A 349 0.05 -12.08 0.89
C ILE A 349 0.23 -13.58 0.76
N GLY A 350 1.09 -14.02 -0.17
CA GLY A 350 1.38 -15.43 -0.38
C GLY A 350 2.63 -15.66 -1.24
N PRO A 351 2.92 -16.92 -1.59
CA PRO A 351 4.08 -17.25 -2.43
C PRO A 351 3.89 -16.76 -3.86
N LYS A 352 5.00 -16.58 -4.60
CA LYS A 352 4.95 -16.23 -6.03
C LYS A 352 4.10 -17.18 -6.87
N ARG A 353 4.01 -18.44 -6.50
CA ARG A 353 3.20 -19.44 -7.18
C ARG A 353 1.74 -19.51 -6.69
N MET A 354 1.17 -18.38 -6.27
CA MET A 354 -0.25 -18.36 -5.88
C MET A 354 -1.19 -18.55 -7.07
N ASP A 355 -2.42 -18.97 -6.80
CA ASP A 355 -3.51 -18.98 -7.79
C ASP A 355 -3.99 -17.56 -8.07
N TYR A 356 -3.28 -16.87 -8.96
CA TYR A 356 -3.57 -15.49 -9.32
C TYR A 356 -4.99 -15.28 -9.82
N SER A 357 -5.54 -16.23 -10.61
CA SER A 357 -6.89 -16.12 -11.16
C SER A 357 -7.93 -16.04 -10.05
N LYS A 358 -7.86 -16.98 -9.11
CA LYS A 358 -8.74 -17.02 -7.95
C LYS A 358 -8.57 -15.79 -7.07
N VAL A 359 -7.32 -15.42 -6.75
CA VAL A 359 -7.02 -14.30 -5.87
C VAL A 359 -7.54 -12.98 -6.43
N ILE A 360 -7.22 -12.67 -7.70
CA ILE A 360 -7.65 -11.43 -8.35
C ILE A 360 -9.18 -11.33 -8.34
N GLY A 361 -9.86 -12.45 -8.67
CA GLY A 361 -11.29 -12.52 -8.64
C GLY A 361 -11.89 -12.21 -7.27
N MET A 362 -11.45 -12.95 -6.26
CA MET A 362 -11.95 -12.78 -4.90
C MET A 362 -11.68 -11.40 -4.31
N ILE A 363 -10.47 -10.85 -4.51
CA ILE A 363 -10.13 -9.51 -4.02
C ILE A 363 -10.94 -8.44 -4.74
N THR A 364 -11.21 -8.60 -6.03
CA THR A 364 -12.06 -7.66 -6.77
C THR A 364 -13.49 -7.66 -6.24
N GLN A 365 -14.06 -8.84 -6.01
CA GLN A 365 -15.42 -8.99 -5.47
C GLN A 365 -15.53 -8.42 -4.06
N LEU A 366 -14.59 -8.76 -3.18
CA LEU A 366 -14.56 -8.27 -1.80
C LEU A 366 -14.42 -6.74 -1.77
N ALA A 367 -13.54 -6.19 -2.57
CA ALA A 367 -13.33 -4.74 -2.69
C ALA A 367 -14.60 -4.03 -3.16
N ASN A 368 -15.26 -4.53 -4.20
CA ASN A 368 -16.50 -3.96 -4.72
C ASN A 368 -17.65 -4.04 -3.71
N ALA A 369 -17.76 -5.14 -2.97
CA ALA A 369 -18.76 -5.31 -1.92
C ALA A 369 -18.56 -4.32 -0.77
N ILE A 370 -17.31 -4.10 -0.35
CA ILE A 370 -16.98 -3.13 0.71
C ILE A 370 -17.23 -1.70 0.22
N ASP A 371 -16.82 -1.35 -0.99
CA ASP A 371 -17.05 -0.02 -1.57
C ASP A 371 -18.55 0.28 -1.71
N SER A 372 -19.34 -0.70 -2.15
CA SER A 372 -20.81 -0.56 -2.24
C SER A 372 -21.50 -0.42 -0.87
N THR A 373 -20.94 -1.06 0.17
CA THR A 373 -21.54 -1.05 1.52
C THR A 373 -21.14 0.19 2.31
N PHE A 374 -19.90 0.63 2.19
CA PHE A 374 -19.31 1.67 3.04
C PHE A 374 -18.82 2.92 2.28
N GLY A 375 -18.71 2.88 0.96
CA GLY A 375 -18.13 3.96 0.14
C GLY A 375 -18.92 5.27 0.15
N GLY A 376 -20.23 5.21 0.41
CA GLY A 376 -21.13 6.37 0.42
C GLY A 376 -21.60 6.81 1.81
N ARG A 377 -21.21 6.13 2.90
CA ARG A 377 -21.63 6.47 4.26
C ARG A 377 -20.46 7.10 5.00
N GLY A 378 -20.65 8.35 5.46
CA GLY A 378 -19.83 8.89 6.54
C GLY A 378 -19.91 7.95 7.75
N LEU A 379 -18.76 7.60 8.36
CA LEU A 379 -18.67 6.74 9.55
C LEU A 379 -19.19 7.40 10.84
N LEU A 380 -20.09 8.36 10.74
CA LEU A 380 -20.73 8.99 11.89
C LEU A 380 -22.20 8.59 11.90
N GLY A 381 -22.56 7.92 12.98
CA GLY A 381 -23.90 7.50 13.26
C GLY A 381 -24.88 8.68 13.27
N ASP A 382 -25.81 8.64 12.35
CA ASP A 382 -27.10 9.27 12.58
C ASP A 382 -27.86 8.37 13.54
N GLY A 383 -27.87 8.79 14.79
CA GLY A 383 -28.87 8.38 15.74
C GLY A 383 -30.18 9.02 15.32
N ASP A 384 -30.83 8.49 14.31
CA ASP A 384 -32.24 8.76 14.09
C ASP A 384 -33.05 7.80 14.94
N ASN A 385 -33.46 8.35 16.08
CA ASN A 385 -34.71 7.96 16.73
C ASN A 385 -35.84 8.19 15.73
N GLU A 386 -36.41 7.15 15.21
CA GLU A 386 -37.82 7.18 14.75
C GLU A 386 -38.67 6.39 15.74
N GLU A 387 -39.72 7.06 16.15
CA GLU A 387 -40.81 6.69 17.06
C GLU A 387 -41.51 5.36 16.73
#